data_db2051997b87bedaf28831336f75d63a
#
_entry.id   db2051997b87bedaf28831336f75d63a
#
_cell.length_a   1.000
_cell.length_b   1.000
_cell.length_c   1.000
_cell.angle_alpha   90.00
_cell.angle_beta   90.00
_cell.angle_gamma   90.00
#
_symmetry.space_group_name_H-M   'P 1'
#
loop_
_entity.id
_entity.type
_entity.pdbx_description
1 polymer ?
#
loop_
_entity_poly.entity_id
_entity_poly.type
_entity_poly.pdbx_seq_one_letter_code
_entity_poly.pdbx_strand_id
1 'polypeptide(L)'
;MNRDEPLYMLDTNVVSYLMDPPETARRNHCQKRFDALRGPVAISVLVQAEVFAGLEKRPSQRKELRLRELMRRIRVEHLVDGLWFPDLYGCIRTQMARIGKSTGEFDMAIAAHAMALGAILVSDDKALSHVEHLKLEAWGTPEVATQRHRRGVEEPAGVYGTRWGCATHDRERSRALWMSQAPSARYTTAHAR
;
A
#
# COMPACT_ATOMS: atom_id res chain seq x y z
N MET A 1 10.37 8.24 -17.74
CA MET A 1 9.39 8.24 -16.64
C MET A 1 9.50 9.62 -15.99
N ASN A 2 8.44 10.41 -16.03
CA ASN A 2 8.39 11.70 -15.35
C ASN A 2 8.49 11.44 -13.84
N ARG A 3 9.49 12.04 -13.18
CA ARG A 3 9.77 11.85 -11.75
C ARG A 3 8.73 12.51 -10.82
N ASP A 4 7.78 13.24 -11.41
CA ASP A 4 6.80 14.04 -10.66
C ASP A 4 5.41 13.37 -10.53
N GLU A 5 5.20 12.22 -11.16
CA GLU A 5 3.91 11.52 -11.07
C GLU A 5 3.86 10.62 -9.84
N PRO A 6 2.80 10.75 -8.99
CA PRO A 6 2.69 9.95 -7.78
C PRO A 6 2.49 8.46 -8.11
N LEU A 7 3.12 7.59 -7.31
CA LEU A 7 2.83 6.15 -7.33
C LEU A 7 1.49 5.91 -6.62
N TYR A 8 0.60 5.18 -7.28
CA TYR A 8 -0.65 4.70 -6.67
C TYR A 8 -0.52 3.23 -6.29
N MET A 9 -0.82 2.90 -5.04
CA MET A 9 -0.85 1.52 -4.57
C MET A 9 -2.29 1.11 -4.31
N LEU A 10 -2.77 0.09 -5.03
CA LEU A 10 -4.13 -0.41 -4.85
C LEU A 10 -4.19 -1.41 -3.70
N ASP A 11 -5.19 -1.24 -2.85
CA ASP A 11 -5.53 -2.17 -1.78
C ASP A 11 -6.36 -3.36 -2.31
N THR A 12 -6.44 -4.42 -1.53
CA THR A 12 -7.15 -5.68 -1.86
C THR A 12 -8.62 -5.45 -2.20
N ASN A 13 -9.31 -4.54 -1.48
CA ASN A 13 -10.69 -4.22 -1.77
C ASN A 13 -10.86 -3.59 -3.16
N VAL A 14 -9.97 -2.68 -3.57
CA VAL A 14 -10.02 -2.02 -4.88
C VAL A 14 -9.68 -3.00 -6.01
N VAL A 15 -8.68 -3.86 -5.82
CA VAL A 15 -8.36 -4.93 -6.76
C VAL A 15 -9.57 -5.86 -6.93
N SER A 16 -10.24 -6.23 -5.83
CA SER A 16 -11.45 -7.05 -5.87
C SER A 16 -12.57 -6.40 -6.69
N TYR A 17 -12.79 -5.08 -6.55
CA TYR A 17 -13.79 -4.35 -7.35
C TYR A 17 -13.45 -4.36 -8.84
N LEU A 18 -12.18 -4.17 -9.19
CA LEU A 18 -11.74 -4.23 -10.59
C LEU A 18 -11.91 -5.64 -11.20
N MET A 19 -11.91 -6.67 -10.37
CA MET A 19 -12.18 -8.05 -10.77
C MET A 19 -13.67 -8.41 -10.85
N ASP A 20 -14.57 -7.56 -10.35
CA ASP A 20 -16.01 -7.80 -10.41
C ASP A 20 -16.56 -7.72 -11.84
N PRO A 21 -17.80 -8.25 -12.08
CA PRO A 21 -18.45 -8.16 -13.37
C PRO A 21 -18.57 -6.71 -13.89
N PRO A 22 -18.44 -6.48 -15.22
CA PRO A 22 -18.50 -5.13 -15.80
C PRO A 22 -19.83 -4.41 -15.60
N GLU A 23 -20.90 -5.14 -15.29
CA GLU A 23 -22.22 -4.59 -14.99
C GLU A 23 -22.30 -3.94 -13.59
N THR A 24 -21.31 -4.20 -12.72
CA THR A 24 -21.30 -3.68 -11.36
C THR A 24 -20.95 -2.19 -11.37
N ALA A 25 -21.83 -1.35 -10.82
CA ALA A 25 -21.62 0.11 -10.76
C ALA A 25 -20.30 0.48 -10.07
N ARG A 26 -19.97 -0.22 -8.97
CA ARG A 26 -18.70 -0.03 -8.25
C ARG A 26 -17.50 -0.31 -9.11
N ARG A 27 -17.48 -1.44 -9.83
CA ARG A 27 -16.40 -1.75 -10.77
C ARG A 27 -16.23 -0.67 -11.81
N ASN A 28 -17.34 -0.23 -12.42
CA ASN A 28 -17.29 0.80 -13.46
C ASN A 28 -16.75 2.13 -12.93
N HIS A 29 -17.10 2.46 -11.69
CA HIS A 29 -16.55 3.66 -11.05
C HIS A 29 -15.04 3.51 -10.79
N CYS A 30 -14.60 2.41 -10.19
CA CYS A 30 -13.17 2.13 -9.97
C CYS A 30 -12.39 2.07 -11.28
N GLN A 31 -12.96 1.46 -12.33
CA GLN A 31 -12.31 1.37 -13.64
C GLN A 31 -12.09 2.76 -14.28
N LYS A 32 -13.09 3.64 -14.21
CA LYS A 32 -12.96 5.02 -14.69
C LYS A 32 -11.86 5.78 -13.95
N ARG A 33 -11.78 5.61 -12.62
CA ARG A 33 -10.73 6.21 -11.79
C ARG A 33 -9.35 5.66 -12.18
N PHE A 34 -9.23 4.35 -12.31
CA PHE A 34 -8.01 3.66 -12.71
C PHE A 34 -7.52 4.12 -14.10
N ASP A 35 -8.44 4.22 -15.07
CA ASP A 35 -8.10 4.64 -16.45
C ASP A 35 -7.76 6.15 -16.56
N ALA A 36 -8.20 6.95 -15.59
CA ALA A 36 -7.88 8.37 -15.51
C ALA A 36 -6.50 8.67 -14.87
N LEU A 37 -5.89 7.69 -14.21
CA LEU A 37 -4.58 7.88 -13.58
C LEU A 37 -3.50 8.13 -14.63
N ARG A 38 -2.61 9.05 -14.32
CA ARG A 38 -1.43 9.35 -15.16
C ARG A 38 -0.15 8.79 -14.59
N GLY A 39 -0.12 8.52 -13.28
CA GLY A 39 1.03 7.96 -12.59
C GLY A 39 1.11 6.44 -12.65
N PRO A 40 2.24 5.86 -12.25
CA PRO A 40 2.42 4.42 -12.14
C PRO A 40 1.49 3.83 -11.08
N VAL A 41 0.94 2.66 -11.39
CA VAL A 41 0.05 1.93 -10.49
C VAL A 41 0.70 0.61 -10.09
N ALA A 42 0.61 0.28 -8.82
CA ALA A 42 1.16 -0.94 -8.26
C ALA A 42 0.20 -1.59 -7.24
N ILE A 43 0.50 -2.82 -6.88
CA ILE A 43 0.01 -3.48 -5.67
C ILE A 43 1.20 -3.91 -4.82
N SER A 44 0.99 -4.00 -3.51
CA SER A 44 1.93 -4.69 -2.63
C SER A 44 1.93 -6.19 -2.91
N VAL A 45 3.08 -6.86 -2.71
CA VAL A 45 3.14 -8.33 -2.69
C VAL A 45 2.17 -8.92 -1.66
N LEU A 46 1.84 -8.18 -0.59
CA LEU A 46 0.84 -8.58 0.40
C LEU A 46 -0.57 -8.62 -0.20
N VAL A 47 -0.95 -7.59 -0.97
CA VAL A 47 -2.22 -7.56 -1.72
C VAL A 47 -2.28 -8.72 -2.71
N GLN A 48 -1.19 -8.99 -3.41
CA GLN A 48 -1.12 -10.13 -4.34
C GLN A 48 -1.39 -11.44 -3.60
N ALA A 49 -0.78 -11.65 -2.43
CA ALA A 49 -0.98 -12.85 -1.61
C ALA A 49 -2.44 -13.00 -1.16
N GLU A 50 -3.08 -11.91 -0.70
CA GLU A 50 -4.49 -11.93 -0.30
C GLU A 50 -5.43 -12.25 -1.47
N VAL A 51 -5.20 -11.65 -2.63
CA VAL A 51 -6.01 -11.90 -3.83
C VAL A 51 -5.90 -13.36 -4.26
N PHE A 52 -4.70 -13.93 -4.25
CA PHE A 52 -4.50 -15.35 -4.58
C PHE A 52 -5.15 -16.27 -3.54
N ALA A 53 -5.02 -15.98 -2.25
CA ALA A 53 -5.70 -16.72 -1.19
C ALA A 53 -7.23 -16.65 -1.35
N GLY A 54 -7.76 -15.50 -1.77
CA GLY A 54 -9.18 -15.31 -2.05
C GLY A 54 -9.66 -16.15 -3.25
N LEU A 55 -8.86 -16.23 -4.32
CA LEU A 55 -9.16 -17.06 -5.49
C LEU A 55 -9.05 -18.54 -5.18
N GLU A 56 -8.06 -18.98 -4.39
CA GLU A 56 -7.92 -20.36 -3.95
C GLU A 56 -9.13 -20.79 -3.10
N LYS A 57 -9.56 -19.94 -2.17
CA LYS A 57 -10.74 -20.20 -1.34
C LYS A 57 -12.05 -20.25 -2.13
N ARG A 58 -12.17 -19.46 -3.19
CA ARG A 58 -13.35 -19.35 -4.05
C ARG A 58 -12.92 -19.26 -5.51
N PRO A 59 -12.58 -20.39 -6.16
CA PRO A 59 -12.10 -20.41 -7.53
C PRO A 59 -13.10 -19.78 -8.50
N SER A 60 -12.60 -18.91 -9.38
CA SER A 60 -13.40 -18.24 -10.40
C SER A 60 -12.55 -17.92 -11.62
N GLN A 61 -12.70 -18.71 -12.67
CA GLN A 61 -11.98 -18.51 -13.93
C GLN A 61 -12.16 -17.09 -14.49
N ARG A 62 -13.37 -16.51 -14.34
CA ARG A 62 -13.64 -15.13 -14.78
C ARG A 62 -12.83 -14.10 -14.00
N LYS A 63 -12.71 -14.27 -12.67
CA LYS A 63 -11.89 -13.37 -11.82
C LYS A 63 -10.41 -13.54 -12.12
N GLU A 64 -9.93 -14.75 -12.32
CA GLU A 64 -8.55 -15.02 -12.71
C GLU A 64 -8.18 -14.34 -14.02
N LEU A 65 -9.01 -14.42 -15.05
CA LEU A 65 -8.78 -13.75 -16.32
C LEU A 65 -8.67 -12.23 -16.15
N ARG A 66 -9.60 -11.63 -15.39
CA ARG A 66 -9.55 -10.19 -15.10
C ARG A 66 -8.34 -9.78 -14.28
N LEU A 67 -7.94 -10.61 -13.30
CA LEU A 67 -6.71 -10.38 -12.55
C LEU A 67 -5.49 -10.39 -13.48
N ARG A 68 -5.40 -11.37 -14.40
CA ARG A 68 -4.31 -11.44 -15.38
C ARG A 68 -4.26 -10.20 -16.28
N GLU A 69 -5.41 -9.68 -16.70
CA GLU A 69 -5.50 -8.44 -17.48
C GLU A 69 -5.04 -7.23 -16.65
N LEU A 70 -5.46 -7.13 -15.40
CA LEU A 70 -5.05 -6.06 -14.50
C LEU A 70 -3.53 -6.11 -14.26
N MET A 71 -2.97 -7.30 -14.00
CA MET A 71 -1.53 -7.50 -13.74
C MET A 71 -0.62 -7.15 -14.92
N ARG A 72 -1.15 -7.02 -16.15
CA ARG A 72 -0.39 -6.50 -17.30
C ARG A 72 -0.23 -4.97 -17.26
N ARG A 73 -1.05 -4.29 -16.49
CA ARG A 73 -1.13 -2.82 -16.42
C ARG A 73 -0.51 -2.24 -15.15
N ILE A 74 -0.29 -3.07 -14.14
CA ILE A 74 0.22 -2.66 -12.83
C ILE A 74 1.48 -3.44 -12.46
N ARG A 75 2.24 -2.91 -11.50
CA ARG A 75 3.43 -3.56 -10.96
C ARG A 75 3.11 -4.24 -9.64
N VAL A 76 3.90 -5.25 -9.27
CA VAL A 76 3.95 -5.77 -7.91
C VAL A 76 5.18 -5.17 -7.24
N GLU A 77 4.96 -4.41 -6.18
CA GLU A 77 6.04 -3.91 -5.34
C GLU A 77 6.32 -4.91 -4.22
N HIS A 78 7.58 -5.29 -4.11
CA HIS A 78 8.06 -6.23 -3.10
C HIS A 78 8.58 -5.48 -1.87
N LEU A 79 8.50 -6.13 -0.72
CA LEU A 79 9.18 -5.64 0.48
C LEU A 79 10.68 -5.84 0.27
N VAL A 80 11.41 -4.73 0.12
CA VAL A 80 12.86 -4.77 -0.12
C VAL A 80 13.61 -4.27 1.12
N ASP A 81 14.82 -4.79 1.30
CA ASP A 81 15.70 -4.38 2.37
C ASP A 81 16.03 -2.88 2.26
N GLY A 82 16.07 -2.21 3.42
CA GLY A 82 16.37 -0.78 3.49
C GLY A 82 15.16 0.16 3.40
N LEU A 83 13.97 -0.36 3.12
CA LEU A 83 12.74 0.40 3.33
C LEU A 83 12.38 0.43 4.83
N TRP A 84 11.81 1.55 5.26
CA TRP A 84 11.37 1.77 6.65
C TRP A 84 10.11 0.98 7.03
N PHE A 85 9.80 -0.09 6.31
CA PHE A 85 8.58 -0.85 6.46
C PHE A 85 8.36 -1.37 7.89
N PRO A 86 9.34 -2.04 8.56
CA PRO A 86 9.11 -2.56 9.92
C PRO A 86 8.83 -1.45 10.93
N ASP A 87 9.53 -0.32 10.82
CA ASP A 87 9.34 0.83 11.72
C ASP A 87 7.97 1.47 11.51
N LEU A 88 7.58 1.67 10.25
CA LEU A 88 6.26 2.23 9.90
C LEU A 88 5.13 1.32 10.35
N TYR A 89 5.25 0.01 10.15
CA TYR A 89 4.26 -0.96 10.63
C TYR A 89 4.11 -0.91 12.16
N GLY A 90 5.22 -0.89 12.89
CA GLY A 90 5.21 -0.75 14.35
C GLY A 90 4.56 0.53 14.84
N CYS A 91 4.83 1.65 14.16
CA CYS A 91 4.21 2.95 14.43
C CYS A 91 2.70 2.91 14.19
N ILE A 92 2.26 2.42 13.03
CA ILE A 92 0.83 2.32 12.68
C ILE A 92 0.10 1.45 13.70
N ARG A 93 0.63 0.26 14.00
CA ARG A 93 0.02 -0.66 14.95
C ARG A 93 -0.14 -0.02 16.34
N THR A 94 0.89 0.67 16.82
CA THR A 94 0.86 1.36 18.11
C THR A 94 -0.14 2.50 18.11
N GLN A 95 -0.16 3.30 17.05
CA GLN A 95 -1.12 4.41 16.89
C GLN A 95 -2.56 3.90 16.90
N MET A 96 -2.87 2.89 16.10
CA MET A 96 -4.23 2.32 15.99
C MET A 96 -4.69 1.74 17.34
N ALA A 97 -3.82 1.05 18.06
CA ALA A 97 -4.10 0.54 19.40
C ALA A 97 -4.42 1.66 20.40
N ARG A 98 -3.67 2.77 20.37
CA ARG A 98 -3.91 3.93 21.27
C ARG A 98 -5.25 4.60 21.08
N ILE A 99 -5.74 4.65 19.85
CA ILE A 99 -7.05 5.26 19.53
C ILE A 99 -8.20 4.25 19.59
N GLY A 100 -7.93 3.01 20.01
CA GLY A 100 -8.94 1.95 20.12
C GLY A 100 -9.56 1.57 18.77
N LYS A 101 -8.85 1.77 17.66
CA LYS A 101 -9.28 1.37 16.32
C LYS A 101 -8.62 0.07 15.94
N SER A 102 -9.41 -0.83 15.34
CA SER A 102 -8.94 -2.09 14.82
C SER A 102 -9.03 -2.08 13.30
N THR A 103 -7.96 -2.44 12.64
CA THR A 103 -7.93 -2.82 11.23
C THR A 103 -7.13 -4.11 11.10
N GLY A 104 -7.26 -4.79 9.98
CA GLY A 104 -6.53 -6.04 9.74
C GLY A 104 -5.01 -5.85 9.80
N GLU A 105 -4.29 -6.86 10.24
CA GLU A 105 -2.83 -6.81 10.28
C GLU A 105 -2.24 -6.63 8.86
N PHE A 106 -2.88 -7.24 7.86
CA PHE A 106 -2.52 -7.04 6.45
C PHE A 106 -2.79 -5.61 5.99
N ASP A 107 -3.92 -5.01 6.37
CA ASP A 107 -4.25 -3.63 6.00
C ASP A 107 -3.22 -2.65 6.58
N MET A 108 -2.80 -2.85 7.84
CA MET A 108 -1.72 -2.07 8.46
C MET A 108 -0.38 -2.27 7.73
N ALA A 109 -0.08 -3.49 7.31
CA ALA A 109 1.14 -3.80 6.59
C ALA A 109 1.15 -3.20 5.18
N ILE A 110 0.01 -3.23 4.48
CA ILE A 110 -0.16 -2.58 3.17
C ILE A 110 0.00 -1.06 3.30
N ALA A 111 -0.59 -0.45 4.35
CA ALA A 111 -0.43 0.97 4.63
C ALA A 111 1.04 1.34 4.91
N ALA A 112 1.73 0.55 5.73
CA ALA A 112 3.16 0.74 5.99
C ALA A 112 4.01 0.64 4.71
N HIS A 113 3.68 -0.30 3.83
CA HIS A 113 4.38 -0.46 2.54
C HIS A 113 4.13 0.73 1.61
N ALA A 114 2.88 1.20 1.51
CA ALA A 114 2.57 2.41 0.74
C ALA A 114 3.33 3.63 1.26
N MET A 115 3.38 3.82 2.59
CA MET A 115 4.13 4.91 3.20
C MET A 115 5.64 4.79 2.96
N ALA A 116 6.21 3.57 3.04
CA ALA A 116 7.63 3.33 2.78
C ALA A 116 8.03 3.71 1.35
N LEU A 117 7.12 3.56 0.40
CA LEU A 117 7.31 3.93 -1.02
C LEU A 117 6.90 5.38 -1.32
N GLY A 118 6.34 6.12 -0.35
CA GLY A 118 5.75 7.44 -0.59
C GLY A 118 4.53 7.44 -1.50
N ALA A 119 3.91 6.27 -1.68
CA ALA A 119 2.77 6.06 -2.56
C ALA A 119 1.46 6.62 -1.98
N ILE A 120 0.50 6.89 -2.85
CA ILE A 120 -0.90 7.11 -2.48
C ILE A 120 -1.57 5.74 -2.38
N LEU A 121 -2.02 5.35 -1.17
CA LEU A 121 -2.80 4.13 -1.00
C LEU A 121 -4.23 4.37 -1.45
N VAL A 122 -4.72 3.52 -2.34
CA VAL A 122 -6.12 3.55 -2.78
C VAL A 122 -6.87 2.45 -2.05
N SER A 123 -7.70 2.83 -1.08
CA SER A 123 -8.46 1.90 -0.25
C SER A 123 -9.77 2.51 0.23
N ASP A 124 -10.80 1.70 0.34
CA ASP A 124 -12.09 2.07 0.92
C ASP A 124 -12.22 1.72 2.40
N ASP A 125 -11.18 1.16 3.01
CA ASP A 125 -11.19 0.91 4.45
C ASP A 125 -11.13 2.23 5.23
N LYS A 126 -12.24 2.53 5.91
CA LYS A 126 -12.38 3.74 6.73
C LYS A 126 -11.41 3.77 7.91
N ALA A 127 -10.98 2.61 8.42
CA ALA A 127 -10.05 2.55 9.53
C ALA A 127 -8.69 3.13 9.14
N LEU A 128 -8.24 2.94 7.91
CA LEU A 128 -6.99 3.49 7.40
C LEU A 128 -6.95 5.03 7.37
N SER A 129 -8.12 5.69 7.40
CA SER A 129 -8.18 7.15 7.47
C SER A 129 -7.69 7.72 8.81
N HIS A 130 -7.50 6.88 9.81
CA HIS A 130 -6.93 7.27 11.10
C HIS A 130 -5.39 7.11 11.13
N VAL A 131 -4.79 6.51 10.13
CA VAL A 131 -3.33 6.38 10.04
C VAL A 131 -2.74 7.74 9.67
N GLU A 132 -1.94 8.30 10.61
CA GLU A 132 -1.30 9.59 10.41
C GLU A 132 -0.33 9.54 9.22
N HIS A 133 -0.32 10.63 8.45
CA HIS A 133 0.56 10.81 7.28
C HIS A 133 0.39 9.80 6.13
N LEU A 134 -0.56 8.88 6.21
CA LEU A 134 -0.91 8.04 5.08
C LEU A 134 -1.61 8.88 4.00
N LYS A 135 -1.05 8.90 2.79
CA LYS A 135 -1.74 9.44 1.62
C LYS A 135 -2.79 8.43 1.19
N LEU A 136 -4.06 8.72 1.46
CA LEU A 136 -5.17 7.79 1.23
C LEU A 136 -6.17 8.38 0.24
N GLU A 137 -6.60 7.58 -0.73
CA GLU A 137 -7.67 7.90 -1.68
C GLU A 137 -8.71 6.77 -1.68
N ALA A 138 -10.01 7.11 -1.68
CA ALA A 138 -11.09 6.14 -1.73
C ALA A 138 -11.78 6.16 -3.09
N TRP A 139 -12.06 4.97 -3.65
CA TRP A 139 -12.69 4.82 -4.97
C TRP A 139 -14.04 4.11 -4.95
N GLY A 140 -14.49 3.60 -3.79
CA GLY A 140 -15.62 2.66 -3.73
C GLY A 140 -17.00 3.26 -3.91
N THR A 141 -17.18 4.55 -3.64
CA THR A 141 -18.48 5.22 -3.80
C THR A 141 -18.32 6.65 -4.31
N PRO A 142 -19.18 7.11 -5.24
CA PRO A 142 -19.14 8.48 -5.78
C PRO A 142 -19.29 9.57 -4.71
N GLU A 143 -19.97 9.29 -3.62
CA GLU A 143 -20.30 10.28 -2.59
C GLU A 143 -19.16 10.60 -1.62
N VAL A 144 -18.17 9.72 -1.45
CA VAL A 144 -17.08 9.91 -0.49
C VAL A 144 -15.91 10.71 -1.08
N ALA A 145 -15.78 10.74 -2.40
CA ALA A 145 -14.67 11.43 -3.10
C ALA A 145 -14.72 12.96 -3.01
N THR A 146 -15.89 13.56 -2.71
CA THR A 146 -16.08 15.02 -2.88
C THR A 146 -15.68 15.84 -1.66
N GLN A 147 -15.47 15.26 -0.48
CA GLN A 147 -15.27 16.05 0.75
C GLN A 147 -13.83 16.11 1.30
N ARG A 148 -12.88 15.33 0.80
CA ARG A 148 -11.54 15.26 1.43
C ARG A 148 -10.41 15.97 0.69
N HIS A 149 -10.65 16.49 -0.52
CA HIS A 149 -9.63 17.24 -1.28
C HIS A 149 -9.51 18.73 -0.89
N ARG A 150 -10.22 19.21 0.15
CA ARG A 150 -10.23 20.65 0.52
C ARG A 150 -9.53 20.99 1.84
N ARG A 151 -8.77 20.11 2.44
CA ARG A 151 -7.81 20.56 3.46
C ARG A 151 -6.43 20.50 2.85
N GLY A 152 -6.06 21.65 2.27
CA GLY A 152 -4.70 21.91 1.85
C GLY A 152 -3.78 21.69 3.04
N VAL A 153 -2.97 20.65 2.95
CA VAL A 153 -1.74 20.58 3.71
C VAL A 153 -0.76 21.33 2.83
N GLU A 154 -0.48 22.59 3.19
CA GLU A 154 0.72 23.28 2.72
C GLU A 154 1.91 22.38 3.06
N GLU A 155 2.57 21.87 2.04
CA GLU A 155 3.83 21.17 2.21
C GLU A 155 4.88 22.17 2.66
N PRO A 156 5.49 22.02 3.85
CA PRO A 156 6.75 22.68 4.10
C PRO A 156 7.81 21.92 3.30
N ALA A 157 8.35 22.60 2.29
CA ALA A 157 9.53 22.13 1.55
C ALA A 157 10.64 21.76 2.54
N GLY A 158 11.15 20.52 2.41
CA GLY A 158 12.48 20.16 2.87
C GLY A 158 12.64 19.84 4.34
N VAL A 159 12.01 18.81 4.88
CA VAL A 159 12.54 18.11 6.07
C VAL A 159 12.13 16.62 6.03
N TYR A 160 12.82 15.84 5.28
CA TYR A 160 12.81 14.36 5.44
C TYR A 160 13.78 13.94 6.58
N GLY A 161 13.75 14.63 7.66
CA GLY A 161 14.55 14.31 8.82
C GLY A 161 13.87 14.86 10.06
N THR A 162 13.37 14.02 10.95
CA THR A 162 13.04 14.35 12.34
C THR A 162 11.63 14.81 12.68
N ARG A 163 10.53 14.24 12.14
CA ARG A 163 9.23 14.49 12.79
C ARG A 163 8.22 13.34 12.70
N TRP A 164 8.66 12.13 13.00
CA TRP A 164 7.73 11.12 13.45
C TRP A 164 7.73 11.19 14.98
N GLY A 165 6.64 11.72 15.55
CA GLY A 165 6.44 11.78 16.99
C GLY A 165 6.17 10.43 17.65
N CYS A 166 6.77 9.36 17.14
CA CYS A 166 6.98 8.15 17.87
C CYS A 166 8.14 8.44 18.82
N ALA A 167 7.85 8.57 20.13
CA ALA A 167 8.81 8.86 21.16
C ALA A 167 10.14 8.13 20.91
N THR A 168 11.16 8.92 20.61
CA THR A 168 12.57 8.64 20.74
C THR A 168 12.97 7.17 20.89
N HIS A 169 12.89 6.40 19.81
CA HIS A 169 13.77 5.27 19.66
C HIS A 169 14.93 5.74 18.81
N ASP A 170 16.09 5.81 19.42
CA ASP A 170 17.36 6.19 18.82
C ASP A 170 17.56 5.36 17.53
N ARG A 171 17.31 6.01 16.38
CA ARG A 171 17.32 5.36 15.06
C ARG A 171 18.69 4.79 14.71
N GLU A 172 19.74 5.37 15.28
CA GLU A 172 21.10 4.86 15.10
C GLU A 172 21.33 3.58 15.90
N ARG A 173 20.75 3.43 17.10
CA ARG A 173 20.82 2.21 17.89
C ARG A 173 20.07 1.04 17.24
N SER A 174 18.87 1.28 16.72
CA SER A 174 18.09 0.24 16.04
C SER A 174 18.79 -0.24 14.76
N ARG A 175 19.37 0.69 14.00
CA ARG A 175 20.15 0.39 12.78
C ARG A 175 21.44 -0.38 13.11
N ALA A 176 22.15 0.01 14.16
CA ALA A 176 23.37 -0.66 14.61
C ALA A 176 23.07 -2.08 15.15
N LEU A 177 21.98 -2.25 15.90
CA LEU A 177 21.57 -3.56 16.43
C LEU A 177 21.18 -4.53 15.30
N TRP A 178 20.47 -4.02 14.29
CA TRP A 178 20.04 -4.84 13.15
C TRP A 178 21.23 -5.23 12.26
N MET A 179 22.15 -4.29 12.01
CA MET A 179 23.38 -4.60 11.24
C MET A 179 24.32 -5.56 11.97
N SER A 180 24.33 -5.58 13.29
CA SER A 180 25.15 -6.52 14.08
C SER A 180 24.57 -7.94 14.15
N GLN A 181 23.26 -8.12 13.86
CA GLN A 181 22.57 -9.40 13.91
C GLN A 181 22.22 -9.99 12.53
N ALA A 182 22.49 -9.26 11.44
CA ALA A 182 22.27 -9.76 10.10
C ALA A 182 23.21 -10.94 9.84
N PRO A 183 22.70 -12.17 9.61
CA PRO A 183 23.53 -13.27 9.19
C PRO A 183 24.14 -12.89 7.83
N SER A 184 25.44 -13.09 7.68
CA SER A 184 26.17 -12.91 6.43
C SER A 184 25.59 -13.87 5.36
N ALA A 185 24.54 -13.45 4.69
CA ALA A 185 23.95 -14.21 3.59
C ALA A 185 24.92 -14.14 2.39
N ARG A 186 25.78 -15.14 2.29
CA ARG A 186 26.50 -15.45 1.06
C ARG A 186 25.48 -16.02 0.08
N TYR A 187 24.95 -15.19 -0.80
CA TYR A 187 24.24 -15.69 -1.98
C TYR A 187 25.27 -16.33 -2.91
N THR A 188 25.35 -17.65 -2.87
CA THR A 188 26.04 -18.43 -3.89
C THR A 188 25.17 -18.43 -5.14
N THR A 189 25.56 -17.71 -6.17
CA THR A 189 24.98 -17.81 -7.50
C THR A 189 25.28 -19.20 -8.05
N ALA A 190 24.31 -20.11 -7.98
CA ALA A 190 24.35 -21.36 -8.71
C ALA A 190 23.93 -21.07 -10.16
N HIS A 191 24.90 -20.94 -11.05
CA HIS A 191 24.66 -21.04 -12.48
C HIS A 191 24.36 -22.51 -12.82
N ALA A 192 23.12 -22.78 -13.22
CA ALA A 192 22.75 -24.03 -13.87
C ALA A 192 23.36 -24.06 -15.30
N ARG A 193 24.01 -25.17 -15.58
CA ARG A 193 24.35 -25.61 -16.95
C ARG A 193 23.15 -26.29 -17.58
#